data_e6c4f1a0d5c59916f83df2c8549a3168
#
_entry.id   e6c4f1a0d5c59916f83df2c8549a3168
#
_cell.length_a   1.000
_cell.length_b   1.000
_cell.length_c   1.000
_cell.angle_alpha   90.00
_cell.angle_beta   90.00
_cell.angle_gamma   90.00
#
_symmetry.space_group_name_H-M   'P 1'
#
loop_
_entity.id
_entity.type
_entity.pdbx_description
1 polymer ?
#
loop_
_entity_poly.entity_id
_entity_poly.type
_entity_poly.pdbx_seq_one_letter_code
_entity_poly.pdbx_strand_id
1 'polypeptide(L)'
;MKRKLRIAVATDDGKTMRFGHFGDALEYHIFDYEDGRLTFVETRKNLLTDEALGIEEHDNPMKARMMREQLSDCDVFVGHSMGLKNRQKLEEMGVKMIPLVKKGLSIEEALRRALEKLGLS
;
A
#
# COMPACT_ATOMS: atom_id res chain seq x y z
N MET A 1 -6.04 24.17 -7.08
CA MET A 1 -5.90 22.84 -7.71
C MET A 1 -6.34 21.75 -6.77
N LYS A 2 -7.28 20.94 -7.18
CA LYS A 2 -7.73 19.80 -6.38
C LYS A 2 -6.60 18.76 -6.32
N ARG A 3 -6.32 18.29 -5.12
CA ARG A 3 -5.38 17.19 -4.93
C ARG A 3 -6.17 15.96 -4.52
N LYS A 4 -6.21 14.99 -5.40
CA LYS A 4 -6.89 13.72 -5.16
C LYS A 4 -5.89 12.59 -5.25
N LEU A 5 -5.86 11.75 -4.23
CA LEU A 5 -5.00 10.58 -4.18
C LEU A 5 -5.83 9.35 -3.86
N ARG A 6 -5.50 8.24 -4.48
CA ARG A 6 -6.05 6.95 -4.11
C ARG A 6 -4.97 6.17 -3.37
N ILE A 7 -5.30 5.67 -2.20
CA ILE A 7 -4.35 5.07 -1.26
C ILE A 7 -4.74 3.63 -0.98
N ALA A 8 -3.77 2.70 -1.08
CA ALA A 8 -3.97 1.32 -0.71
C ALA A 8 -3.20 1.04 0.60
N VAL A 9 -3.91 0.53 1.61
CA VAL A 9 -3.31 0.14 2.88
C VAL A 9 -3.32 -1.38 2.99
N ALA A 10 -2.15 -1.97 3.25
CA ALA A 10 -2.02 -3.42 3.41
C ALA A 10 -2.58 -3.86 4.75
N THR A 11 -3.43 -4.88 4.74
CA THR A 11 -4.01 -5.43 5.96
C THR A 11 -4.28 -6.92 5.81
N ASP A 12 -4.23 -7.65 6.94
CA ASP A 12 -4.56 -9.08 6.96
C ASP A 12 -5.88 -9.33 7.68
N ASP A 13 -6.30 -8.41 8.54
CA ASP A 13 -7.50 -8.57 9.39
C ASP A 13 -8.59 -7.53 9.12
N GLY A 14 -8.35 -6.58 8.24
CA GLY A 14 -9.28 -5.49 7.94
C GLY A 14 -9.38 -4.41 8.99
N LYS A 15 -8.58 -4.50 10.06
CA LYS A 15 -8.62 -3.55 11.19
C LYS A 15 -7.29 -2.86 11.43
N THR A 16 -6.19 -3.61 11.28
CA THR A 16 -4.84 -3.09 11.50
C THR A 16 -4.01 -3.20 10.23
N MET A 17 -3.03 -2.30 10.12
CA MET A 17 -2.06 -2.36 9.02
C MET A 17 -1.20 -3.62 9.19
N ARG A 18 -0.98 -4.34 8.09
CA ARG A 18 -0.14 -5.53 8.12
C ARG A 18 1.27 -5.20 8.62
N PHE A 19 1.78 -6.02 9.52
CA PHE A 19 3.17 -5.95 9.96
C PHE A 19 3.98 -6.96 9.12
N GLY A 20 4.70 -6.46 8.13
CA GLY A 20 5.44 -7.27 7.18
C GLY A 20 5.39 -6.65 5.78
N HIS A 21 5.79 -7.42 4.77
CA HIS A 21 5.87 -6.91 3.40
C HIS A 21 4.49 -6.54 2.86
N PHE A 22 4.42 -5.36 2.26
CA PHE A 22 3.20 -4.85 1.63
C PHE A 22 2.62 -5.82 0.60
N GLY A 23 3.49 -6.42 -0.21
CA GLY A 23 3.06 -7.31 -1.28
C GLY A 23 2.50 -8.66 -0.83
N ASP A 24 2.65 -9.00 0.44
CA ASP A 24 2.18 -10.28 1.00
C ASP A 24 0.91 -10.14 1.84
N ALA A 25 0.29 -8.97 1.84
CA ALA A 25 -0.95 -8.76 2.57
C ALA A 25 -2.07 -9.65 2.03
N LEU A 26 -3.01 -10.03 2.88
CA LEU A 26 -4.17 -10.79 2.43
C LEU A 26 -5.13 -9.92 1.62
N GLU A 27 -5.23 -8.64 1.97
CA GLU A 27 -6.10 -7.71 1.27
C GLU A 27 -5.58 -6.28 1.41
N TYR A 28 -6.15 -5.39 0.60
CA TYR A 28 -5.85 -3.97 0.66
C TYR A 28 -7.15 -3.20 0.85
N HIS A 29 -7.13 -2.24 1.79
CA HIS A 29 -8.22 -1.30 1.94
C HIS A 29 -7.90 -0.07 1.10
N ILE A 30 -8.82 0.31 0.24
CA ILE A 30 -8.65 1.41 -0.71
C ILE A 30 -9.39 2.64 -0.19
N PHE A 31 -8.69 3.77 -0.15
CA PHE A 31 -9.24 5.05 0.29
C PHE A 31 -8.95 6.13 -0.73
N ASP A 32 -9.89 7.05 -0.89
CA ASP A 32 -9.65 8.28 -1.65
C ASP A 32 -9.41 9.42 -0.66
N TYR A 33 -8.38 10.22 -0.96
CA TYR A 33 -8.10 11.46 -0.25
C TYR A 33 -8.36 12.62 -1.21
N GLU A 34 -9.21 13.56 -0.79
CA GLU A 34 -9.50 14.76 -1.58
C GLU A 34 -9.83 15.91 -0.65
N ASP A 35 -9.10 17.02 -0.79
CA ASP A 35 -9.35 18.25 -0.02
C ASP A 35 -9.48 18.04 1.49
N GLY A 36 -8.59 17.24 2.07
CA GLY A 36 -8.56 16.99 3.50
C GLY A 36 -9.50 15.89 3.98
N ARG A 37 -10.21 15.24 3.07
CA ARG A 37 -11.18 14.19 3.42
C ARG A 37 -10.74 12.83 2.92
N LEU A 38 -10.76 11.84 3.81
CA LEU A 38 -10.55 10.43 3.47
C LEU A 38 -11.90 9.75 3.33
N THR A 39 -12.06 8.98 2.26
CA THR A 39 -13.28 8.20 2.01
C THR A 39 -12.89 6.76 1.71
N PHE A 40 -13.46 5.80 2.44
CA PHE A 40 -13.27 4.39 2.15
C PHE A 40 -13.95 4.04 0.83
N VAL A 41 -13.22 3.39 -0.08
CA VAL A 41 -13.73 2.99 -1.39
C VAL A 41 -14.15 1.54 -1.40
N GLU A 42 -13.22 0.62 -1.10
CA GLU A 42 -13.47 -0.81 -1.17
C GLU A 42 -12.33 -1.60 -0.55
N THR A 43 -12.57 -2.89 -0.32
CA THR A 43 -11.55 -3.85 0.05
C THR A 43 -11.23 -4.67 -1.18
N ARG A 44 -9.95 -4.85 -1.49
CA ARG A 44 -9.49 -5.71 -2.58
C ARG A 44 -8.68 -6.86 -2.03
N LYS A 45 -9.07 -8.07 -2.39
CA LYS A 45 -8.31 -9.25 -2.03
C LYS A 45 -7.01 -9.27 -2.84
N ASN A 46 -5.89 -9.57 -2.17
CA ASN A 46 -4.61 -9.70 -2.86
C ASN A 46 -4.52 -11.08 -3.51
N LEU A 47 -4.42 -11.11 -4.85
CA LEU A 47 -4.31 -12.34 -5.62
C LEU A 47 -2.85 -12.66 -5.95
N LEU A 48 -1.91 -11.83 -5.49
CA LEU A 48 -0.50 -11.88 -5.89
C LEU A 48 0.46 -12.15 -4.73
N THR A 49 0.03 -12.97 -3.75
CA THR A 49 0.92 -13.37 -2.65
C THR A 49 2.06 -14.24 -3.19
N ASP A 50 3.19 -14.25 -2.52
CA ASP A 50 4.33 -15.09 -2.92
C ASP A 50 3.93 -16.56 -3.03
N GLU A 51 3.11 -17.03 -2.11
CA GLU A 51 2.60 -18.40 -2.12
C GLU A 51 1.78 -18.68 -3.39
N ALA A 52 0.87 -17.78 -3.74
CA ALA A 52 0.02 -17.95 -4.92
C ALA A 52 0.81 -17.92 -6.23
N LEU A 53 1.90 -17.13 -6.27
CA LEU A 53 2.73 -16.98 -7.45
C LEU A 53 3.89 -17.97 -7.53
N GLY A 54 4.15 -18.71 -6.45
CA GLY A 54 5.29 -19.60 -6.38
C GLY A 54 6.62 -18.87 -6.37
N ILE A 55 6.65 -17.64 -5.92
CA ILE A 55 7.85 -16.82 -5.87
C ILE A 55 8.59 -17.08 -4.55
N GLU A 56 9.85 -17.44 -4.63
CA GLU A 56 10.69 -17.68 -3.46
C GLU A 56 11.46 -16.45 -3.02
N GLU A 57 11.76 -15.53 -3.94
CA GLU A 57 12.45 -14.28 -3.63
C GLU A 57 11.46 -13.19 -3.26
N HIS A 58 11.64 -12.63 -2.06
CA HIS A 58 10.75 -11.58 -1.58
C HIS A 58 10.89 -10.25 -2.31
N ASP A 59 12.05 -9.97 -2.88
CA ASP A 59 12.32 -8.69 -3.54
C ASP A 59 12.50 -8.88 -5.05
N ASN A 60 11.51 -9.49 -5.69
CA ASN A 60 11.51 -9.73 -7.12
C ASN A 60 10.87 -8.54 -7.85
N PRO A 61 11.60 -7.86 -8.77
CA PRO A 61 11.05 -6.70 -9.50
C PRO A 61 9.78 -7.00 -10.30
N MET A 62 9.58 -8.23 -10.74
CA MET A 62 8.36 -8.63 -11.44
C MET A 62 7.14 -8.47 -10.55
N LYS A 63 7.29 -8.73 -9.25
CA LYS A 63 6.22 -8.58 -8.27
C LYS A 63 5.74 -7.12 -8.18
N ALA A 64 6.66 -6.16 -8.30
CA ALA A 64 6.29 -4.74 -8.30
C ALA A 64 5.37 -4.40 -9.47
N ARG A 65 5.66 -4.94 -10.65
CA ARG A 65 4.82 -4.74 -11.83
C ARG A 65 3.43 -5.33 -11.64
N MET A 66 3.37 -6.55 -11.10
CA MET A 66 2.11 -7.23 -10.86
C MET A 66 1.28 -6.51 -9.81
N MET A 67 1.94 -6.01 -8.75
CA MET A 67 1.28 -5.16 -7.75
C MET A 67 0.73 -3.89 -8.38
N ARG A 68 1.52 -3.24 -9.24
CA ARG A 68 1.09 -2.02 -9.92
C ARG A 68 -0.13 -2.26 -10.80
N GLU A 69 -0.20 -3.41 -11.47
CA GLU A 69 -1.35 -3.78 -12.29
C GLU A 69 -2.59 -4.02 -11.42
N GLN A 70 -2.43 -4.76 -10.32
CA GLN A 70 -3.53 -5.06 -9.39
C GLN A 70 -4.09 -3.80 -8.74
N LEU A 71 -3.24 -2.83 -8.46
CA LEU A 71 -3.59 -1.57 -7.81
C LEU A 71 -3.33 -0.39 -8.76
N SER A 72 -3.67 -0.56 -10.04
CA SER A 72 -3.32 0.39 -11.10
C SER A 72 -3.89 1.79 -10.91
N ASP A 73 -4.98 1.91 -10.19
CA ASP A 73 -5.64 3.19 -9.90
C ASP A 73 -5.14 3.84 -8.60
N CYS A 74 -4.22 3.20 -7.88
CA CYS A 74 -3.70 3.74 -6.63
C CYS A 74 -2.42 4.54 -6.83
N ASP A 75 -2.32 5.67 -6.14
CA ASP A 75 -1.18 6.57 -6.22
C ASP A 75 -0.18 6.34 -5.10
N VAL A 76 -0.66 5.84 -3.97
CA VAL A 76 0.13 5.70 -2.75
C VAL A 76 -0.14 4.32 -2.14
N PHE A 77 0.94 3.64 -1.74
CA PHE A 77 0.88 2.37 -1.02
C PHE A 77 1.35 2.60 0.40
N VAL A 78 0.56 2.17 1.38
CA VAL A 78 0.88 2.32 2.81
C VAL A 78 1.02 0.94 3.44
N GLY A 79 2.16 0.67 4.05
CA GLY A 79 2.43 -0.60 4.68
C GLY A 79 3.64 -0.53 5.61
N HIS A 80 3.97 -1.65 6.23
CA HIS A 80 5.08 -1.74 7.16
C HIS A 80 6.43 -1.73 6.43
N SER A 81 6.56 -2.55 5.40
CA SER A 81 7.83 -2.68 4.68
C SER A 81 7.62 -3.13 3.24
N MET A 82 8.65 -2.95 2.46
CA MET A 82 8.73 -3.43 1.09
C MET A 82 10.21 -3.56 0.75
N GLY A 83 10.58 -4.59 -0.02
CA GLY A 83 11.94 -4.75 -0.49
C GLY A 83 12.39 -3.54 -1.30
N LEU A 84 13.64 -3.15 -1.17
CA LEU A 84 14.17 -1.95 -1.79
C LEU A 84 14.00 -1.94 -3.32
N LYS A 85 14.25 -3.06 -3.97
CA LYS A 85 14.11 -3.16 -5.44
C LYS A 85 12.67 -2.93 -5.89
N ASN A 86 11.71 -3.52 -5.18
CA ASN A 86 10.29 -3.32 -5.48
C ASN A 86 9.88 -1.87 -5.25
N ARG A 87 10.34 -1.26 -4.17
CA ARG A 87 10.05 0.13 -3.85
C ARG A 87 10.58 1.06 -4.94
N GLN A 88 11.82 0.85 -5.36
CA GLN A 88 12.43 1.65 -6.43
C GLN A 88 11.66 1.49 -7.73
N LYS A 89 11.26 0.27 -8.07
CA LYS A 89 10.49 0.01 -9.28
C LYS A 89 9.13 0.70 -9.26
N LEU A 90 8.44 0.66 -8.14
CA LEU A 90 7.15 1.34 -7.98
C LEU A 90 7.30 2.86 -8.10
N GLU A 91 8.35 3.43 -7.53
CA GLU A 91 8.62 4.86 -7.65
C GLU A 91 8.87 5.26 -9.11
N GLU A 92 9.58 4.42 -9.87
CA GLU A 92 9.77 4.64 -11.30
C GLU A 92 8.44 4.64 -12.06
N MET A 93 7.47 3.87 -11.58
CA MET A 93 6.13 3.78 -12.17
C MET A 93 5.15 4.83 -11.62
N GLY A 94 5.63 5.76 -10.80
CA GLY A 94 4.82 6.85 -10.29
C GLY A 94 4.03 6.54 -9.03
N VAL A 95 4.30 5.42 -8.36
CA VAL A 95 3.63 5.05 -7.12
C VAL A 95 4.54 5.37 -5.93
N LYS A 96 3.99 6.05 -4.94
CA LYS A 96 4.76 6.37 -3.74
C LYS A 96 4.47 5.34 -2.65
N MET A 97 5.51 4.70 -2.14
CA MET A 97 5.41 3.78 -1.00
C MET A 97 5.73 4.53 0.28
N ILE A 98 4.82 4.48 1.24
CA ILE A 98 5.01 5.06 2.58
C ILE A 98 5.20 3.92 3.58
N PRO A 99 6.41 3.65 4.03
CA PRO A 99 6.64 2.61 5.04
C PRO A 99 6.39 3.15 6.44
N LEU A 100 5.65 2.39 7.24
CA LEU A 100 5.37 2.72 8.64
C LEU A 100 5.86 1.57 9.50
N VAL A 101 6.90 1.79 10.26
CA VAL A 101 7.60 0.72 10.98
C VAL A 101 6.92 0.27 12.28
N LYS A 102 5.98 1.04 12.79
CA LYS A 102 5.32 0.71 14.05
C LYS A 102 4.33 -0.44 13.89
N LYS A 103 4.43 -1.44 14.77
CA LYS A 103 3.51 -2.57 14.79
C LYS A 103 2.19 -2.20 15.45
N GLY A 104 1.10 -2.80 14.98
CA GLY A 104 -0.21 -2.67 15.62
C GLY A 104 -0.98 -1.41 15.33
N LEU A 105 -0.58 -0.65 14.31
CA LEU A 105 -1.33 0.54 13.92
C LEU A 105 -2.71 0.14 13.37
N SER A 106 -3.76 0.84 13.80
CA SER A 106 -5.05 0.72 13.14
C SER A 106 -4.93 1.29 11.72
N ILE A 107 -5.83 0.90 10.84
CA ILE A 107 -5.84 1.43 9.47
C ILE A 107 -5.98 2.96 9.49
N GLU A 108 -6.85 3.50 10.35
CA GLU A 108 -7.02 4.95 10.49
C GLU A 108 -5.73 5.64 10.93
N GLU A 109 -5.04 5.09 11.91
CA GLU A 109 -3.78 5.64 12.40
C GLU A 109 -2.69 5.57 11.32
N ALA A 110 -2.65 4.45 10.58
CA ALA A 110 -1.71 4.30 9.47
C ALA A 110 -1.95 5.36 8.40
N LEU A 111 -3.21 5.61 8.05
CA LEU A 111 -3.57 6.64 7.08
C LEU A 111 -3.17 8.04 7.57
N ARG A 112 -3.44 8.34 8.84
CA ARG A 112 -3.08 9.64 9.42
C ARG A 112 -1.57 9.88 9.32
N ARG A 113 -0.79 8.87 9.69
CA ARG A 113 0.68 8.96 9.65
C ARG A 113 1.19 9.08 8.21
N ALA A 114 0.57 8.35 7.28
CA ALA A 114 0.95 8.43 5.88
C ALA A 114 0.69 9.84 5.32
N LEU A 115 -0.46 10.44 5.65
CA LEU A 115 -0.78 11.79 5.21
C LEU A 115 0.21 12.81 5.78
N GLU A 116 0.63 12.66 7.04
CA GLU A 116 1.66 13.51 7.63
C GLU A 116 2.96 13.42 6.84
N LYS A 117 3.38 12.21 6.48
CA LYS A 117 4.60 12.00 5.70
C LYS A 117 4.50 12.58 4.30
N LEU A 118 3.29 12.66 3.77
CA LEU A 118 3.04 13.28 2.46
C LEU A 118 2.87 14.79 2.55
N GLY A 119 2.86 15.35 3.75
CA GLY A 119 2.65 16.78 3.95
C GLY A 119 1.22 17.24 3.73
N LEU A 120 0.26 16.34 3.91
CA LEU A 120 -1.16 16.60 3.60
C LEU A 120 -2.06 16.72 4.83
N SER A 121 -1.54 16.49 6.01
CA SER A 121 -2.35 16.60 7.23
C SER A 121 -2.20 17.93 7.92
#